data_2b7ebeeb4931c8b3c0b58e7a5a8b815f
#
_entry.id   2b7ebeeb4931c8b3c0b58e7a5a8b815f
#
_cell.length_a   1.000
_cell.length_b   1.000
_cell.length_c   1.000
_cell.angle_alpha   90.00
_cell.angle_beta   90.00
_cell.angle_gamma   90.00
#
_symmetry.space_group_name_H-M   'P 1'
#
loop_
_entity.id
_entity.type
_entity.pdbx_description
1 polymer ?
#
loop_
_entity_poly.entity_id
_entity_poly.type
_entity_poly.pdbx_seq_one_letter_code
_entity_poly.pdbx_strand_id
1 'polypeptide(L)'
;MLHRDQGRTLWEITVEIEEGRQDELLARLNAVPSARFVGWSDRVFDRHRGGKIEMHSRMPISSQQILRDIYTPGVARVCLAIQKNPEKVFDYTYVGRAVAVITDGSAILGLGNIGARPGLPVIEGKAALFASLVGLSGIPILVESTSIDHFVDTVRSIAHSFGAILLEDIAAPRCFEIEHKLRARLDMPVLHDDQHATAVVTLAALLNATRMAGAPLEKQIVGIIGLGAAGLGIARLLRAYGVDRLIGTDLRPEATGRLAALHGQGVSLPDLMRRADVVIATTGQKGLISNEMVRRGQIVLALSNPDPEIEPEAAKAAGAKVAADGKSINNVLAFPGLFAGAMRARAAAFTDAMLLAASRTIAQAAPEGQLVPDPLNNTLHEAVAAAVAAAVQGNPPKTT
;
A
#
# COMPACT_ATOMS: atom_id res chain seq x y z
N MET A 1 17.12 -16.75 -25.02
CA MET A 1 18.17 -17.73 -25.39
C MET A 1 19.31 -17.55 -24.40
N LEU A 2 19.64 -18.58 -23.60
CA LEU A 2 20.68 -18.50 -22.57
C LEU A 2 22.08 -18.88 -23.09
N HIS A 3 22.16 -19.88 -23.96
CA HIS A 3 23.42 -20.39 -24.50
C HIS A 3 23.25 -21.09 -25.82
N ARG A 4 24.28 -21.05 -26.67
CA ARG A 4 24.34 -21.80 -27.94
C ARG A 4 25.71 -22.46 -28.05
N ASP A 5 25.74 -23.77 -28.17
CA ASP A 5 26.93 -24.57 -28.38
C ASP A 5 26.65 -25.75 -29.33
N GLN A 6 27.59 -26.05 -30.28
CA GLN A 6 27.57 -27.19 -31.19
C GLN A 6 26.21 -27.51 -31.83
N GLY A 7 25.47 -26.49 -32.26
CA GLY A 7 24.17 -26.67 -32.92
C GLY A 7 22.99 -26.87 -31.97
N ARG A 8 23.19 -26.80 -30.64
CA ARG A 8 22.14 -26.82 -29.62
C ARG A 8 21.94 -25.43 -29.06
N THR A 9 20.69 -25.09 -28.75
CA THR A 9 20.34 -23.79 -28.14
C THR A 9 19.56 -24.04 -26.85
N LEU A 10 20.01 -23.43 -25.74
CA LEU A 10 19.29 -23.44 -24.47
C LEU A 10 18.37 -22.25 -24.45
N TRP A 11 17.07 -22.50 -24.25
CA TRP A 11 16.04 -21.50 -24.08
C TRP A 11 15.50 -21.53 -22.67
N GLU A 12 15.30 -20.35 -22.07
CA GLU A 12 14.45 -20.15 -20.93
C GLU A 12 13.13 -19.54 -21.41
N ILE A 13 12.01 -20.14 -21.03
CA ILE A 13 10.67 -19.72 -21.41
C ILE A 13 9.87 -19.54 -20.13
N THR A 14 9.35 -18.34 -19.90
CA THR A 14 8.40 -18.08 -18.81
C THR A 14 6.99 -18.39 -19.30
N VAL A 15 6.27 -19.20 -18.53
CA VAL A 15 4.88 -19.58 -18.80
C VAL A 15 4.03 -19.28 -17.59
N GLU A 16 2.89 -18.64 -17.78
CA GLU A 16 1.85 -18.54 -16.76
C GLU A 16 0.87 -19.70 -16.93
N ILE A 17 0.65 -20.43 -15.84
CA ILE A 17 -0.24 -21.59 -15.80
C ILE A 17 -1.18 -21.49 -14.60
N GLU A 18 -2.37 -22.06 -14.75
CA GLU A 18 -3.29 -22.23 -13.63
C GLU A 18 -2.70 -23.19 -12.59
N GLU A 19 -2.99 -22.94 -11.32
CA GLU A 19 -2.54 -23.76 -10.22
C GLU A 19 -2.99 -25.23 -10.41
N GLY A 20 -2.06 -26.17 -10.15
CA GLY A 20 -2.30 -27.61 -10.30
C GLY A 20 -2.11 -28.17 -11.71
N ARG A 21 -1.83 -27.35 -12.74
CA ARG A 21 -1.60 -27.83 -14.13
C ARG A 21 -0.12 -28.03 -14.49
N GLN A 22 0.78 -27.97 -13.53
CA GLN A 22 2.22 -28.12 -13.76
C GLN A 22 2.59 -29.46 -14.37
N ASP A 23 2.04 -30.57 -13.86
CA ASP A 23 2.36 -31.92 -14.34
C ASP A 23 1.90 -32.14 -15.80
N GLU A 24 0.74 -31.58 -16.17
CA GLU A 24 0.25 -31.62 -17.55
C GLU A 24 1.21 -30.88 -18.49
N LEU A 25 1.64 -29.67 -18.10
CA LEU A 25 2.60 -28.91 -18.90
C LEU A 25 3.94 -29.65 -19.07
N LEU A 26 4.47 -30.20 -17.96
CA LEU A 26 5.72 -30.94 -17.94
C LEU A 26 5.63 -32.19 -18.85
N ALA A 27 4.52 -32.92 -18.79
CA ALA A 27 4.29 -34.06 -19.68
C ALA A 27 4.30 -33.66 -21.18
N ARG A 28 3.67 -32.52 -21.52
CA ARG A 28 3.66 -31.99 -22.89
C ARG A 28 5.06 -31.54 -23.35
N LEU A 29 5.82 -30.86 -22.47
CA LEU A 29 7.19 -30.43 -22.79
C LEU A 29 8.13 -31.61 -23.02
N ASN A 30 8.02 -32.67 -22.21
CA ASN A 30 8.82 -33.91 -22.37
C ASN A 30 8.45 -34.70 -23.63
N ALA A 31 7.25 -34.52 -24.18
CA ALA A 31 6.81 -35.18 -25.39
C ALA A 31 7.32 -34.50 -26.68
N VAL A 32 7.99 -33.37 -26.64
CA VAL A 32 8.50 -32.64 -27.80
C VAL A 32 9.74 -33.34 -28.36
N PRO A 33 9.70 -33.97 -29.60
CA PRO A 33 10.78 -34.81 -30.07
C PRO A 33 12.10 -34.09 -30.36
N SER A 34 12.02 -32.77 -30.66
CA SER A 34 13.18 -31.93 -31.04
C SER A 34 13.77 -31.13 -29.87
N ALA A 35 13.22 -31.28 -28.68
CA ALA A 35 13.65 -30.55 -27.51
C ALA A 35 13.93 -31.51 -26.35
N ARG A 36 14.86 -31.13 -25.48
CA ARG A 36 15.09 -31.78 -24.20
C ARG A 36 14.72 -30.83 -23.10
N PHE A 37 13.77 -31.20 -22.27
CA PHE A 37 13.47 -30.48 -21.03
C PHE A 37 14.63 -30.68 -20.06
N VAL A 38 15.18 -29.56 -19.56
CA VAL A 38 16.36 -29.57 -18.68
C VAL A 38 15.96 -29.37 -17.22
N GLY A 39 14.91 -28.61 -16.97
CA GLY A 39 14.43 -28.33 -15.62
C GLY A 39 13.47 -27.14 -15.64
N TRP A 40 12.87 -26.89 -14.47
CA TRP A 40 12.01 -25.74 -14.23
C TRP A 40 12.34 -25.08 -12.89
N SER A 41 12.00 -23.82 -12.77
CA SER A 41 12.01 -23.10 -11.51
C SER A 41 10.78 -22.20 -11.43
N ASP A 42 10.37 -21.89 -10.22
CA ASP A 42 9.36 -20.89 -9.98
C ASP A 42 10.04 -19.52 -9.84
N ARG A 43 9.80 -18.65 -10.81
CA ARG A 43 10.36 -17.29 -10.86
C ARG A 43 10.05 -16.47 -9.59
N VAL A 44 8.88 -16.68 -8.97
CA VAL A 44 8.50 -15.97 -7.75
C VAL A 44 9.39 -16.43 -6.60
N PHE A 45 9.54 -17.74 -6.40
CA PHE A 45 10.43 -18.28 -5.36
C PHE A 45 11.89 -17.94 -5.61
N ASP A 46 12.35 -17.98 -6.85
CA ASP A 46 13.74 -17.60 -7.17
C ASP A 46 14.05 -16.15 -6.82
N ARG A 47 13.10 -15.23 -7.06
CA ARG A 47 13.23 -13.82 -6.69
C ARG A 47 13.15 -13.55 -5.18
N HIS A 48 12.62 -14.49 -4.41
CA HIS A 48 12.53 -14.39 -2.94
C HIS A 48 13.68 -15.10 -2.23
N ARG A 49 14.47 -15.93 -2.95
CA ARG A 49 15.57 -16.70 -2.35
C ARG A 49 16.63 -15.77 -1.75
N GLY A 50 16.86 -15.91 -0.43
CA GLY A 50 17.78 -15.07 0.32
C GLY A 50 17.23 -13.72 0.78
N GLY A 51 15.92 -13.49 0.58
CA GLY A 51 15.26 -12.22 0.91
C GLY A 51 15.39 -11.16 -0.18
N LYS A 52 14.69 -10.04 0.00
CA LYS A 52 14.66 -8.92 -0.97
C LYS A 52 15.43 -7.69 -0.53
N ILE A 53 15.90 -7.68 0.71
CA ILE A 53 16.61 -6.54 1.31
C ILE A 53 17.94 -6.98 1.90
N GLU A 54 18.90 -6.08 1.88
CA GLU A 54 20.23 -6.26 2.45
C GLU A 54 20.68 -4.95 3.10
N MET A 55 21.41 -5.03 4.22
CA MET A 55 21.92 -3.85 4.91
C MET A 55 23.41 -3.64 4.56
N HIS A 56 23.73 -2.45 4.06
CA HIS A 56 25.09 -2.06 3.70
C HIS A 56 25.55 -0.83 4.50
N SER A 57 26.86 -0.81 4.81
CA SER A 57 27.49 0.42 5.32
C SER A 57 27.53 1.49 4.23
N ARG A 58 27.12 2.73 4.57
CA ARG A 58 27.22 3.88 3.65
C ARG A 58 28.65 4.32 3.38
N MET A 59 29.59 3.94 4.21
CA MET A 59 31.00 4.32 4.07
C MET A 59 31.90 3.10 4.25
N PRO A 60 33.00 3.01 3.52
CA PRO A 60 34.00 1.97 3.74
C PRO A 60 34.76 2.26 5.03
N ILE A 61 35.00 1.20 5.81
CA ILE A 61 35.91 1.26 6.99
C ILE A 61 37.32 0.84 6.53
N SER A 62 38.06 1.78 5.92
CA SER A 62 39.31 1.48 5.23
C SER A 62 40.56 1.94 5.99
N SER A 63 40.40 2.59 7.17
CA SER A 63 41.52 3.05 7.97
C SER A 63 41.21 3.07 9.47
N GLN A 64 42.27 3.00 10.27
CA GLN A 64 42.18 3.16 11.73
C GLN A 64 41.59 4.51 12.13
N GLN A 65 41.84 5.54 11.34
CA GLN A 65 41.27 6.87 11.61
C GLN A 65 39.75 6.86 11.44
N ILE A 66 39.24 6.31 10.32
CA ILE A 66 37.80 6.17 10.09
C ILE A 66 37.14 5.35 11.21
N LEU A 67 37.80 4.23 11.62
CA LEU A 67 37.28 3.42 12.72
C LEU A 67 37.18 4.22 14.04
N ARG A 68 38.16 5.05 14.38
CA ARG A 68 38.13 5.90 15.56
C ARG A 68 37.04 6.96 15.48
N ASP A 69 36.78 7.52 14.30
CA ASP A 69 35.79 8.58 14.09
C ASP A 69 34.37 8.04 14.21
N ILE A 70 34.07 6.87 13.61
CA ILE A 70 32.72 6.31 13.56
C ILE A 70 32.35 5.41 14.73
N TYR A 71 33.37 4.94 15.52
CA TYR A 71 33.16 4.06 16.64
C TYR A 71 33.81 4.64 17.89
N THR A 72 34.89 4.04 18.42
CA THR A 72 35.52 4.47 19.67
C THR A 72 36.85 5.13 19.41
N PRO A 73 37.10 6.36 19.90
CA PRO A 73 36.27 7.20 20.83
C PRO A 73 35.39 8.22 20.16
N GLY A 74 35.47 8.45 18.84
CA GLY A 74 34.84 9.57 18.15
C GLY A 74 33.30 9.65 18.29
N VAL A 75 32.63 8.50 18.23
CA VAL A 75 31.13 8.40 18.32
C VAL A 75 30.60 9.03 19.61
N ALA A 76 31.34 9.02 20.73
CA ALA A 76 30.88 9.61 22.00
C ALA A 76 30.52 11.09 21.86
N ARG A 77 31.25 11.86 21.02
CA ARG A 77 30.93 13.27 20.75
C ARG A 77 29.58 13.45 20.07
N VAL A 78 29.24 12.54 19.16
CA VAL A 78 27.94 12.53 18.45
C VAL A 78 26.81 12.18 19.42
N CYS A 79 27.01 11.17 20.28
CA CYS A 79 26.05 10.80 21.33
C CYS A 79 25.74 11.98 22.26
N LEU A 80 26.76 12.66 22.76
CA LEU A 80 26.60 13.85 23.60
C LEU A 80 25.91 15.03 22.88
N ALA A 81 26.20 15.20 21.59
CA ALA A 81 25.54 16.20 20.78
C ALA A 81 24.03 15.94 20.60
N ILE A 82 23.65 14.67 20.41
CA ILE A 82 22.24 14.24 20.34
C ILE A 82 21.60 14.37 21.72
N GLN A 83 22.26 13.96 22.80
CA GLN A 83 21.75 14.12 24.17
C GLN A 83 21.42 15.58 24.48
N LYS A 84 22.29 16.51 24.07
CA LYS A 84 22.08 17.96 24.26
C LYS A 84 20.99 18.55 23.36
N ASN A 85 20.84 18.02 22.16
CA ASN A 85 19.83 18.42 21.18
C ASN A 85 19.30 17.18 20.46
N PRO A 86 18.17 16.62 20.90
CA PRO A 86 17.58 15.38 20.35
C PRO A 86 17.31 15.43 18.84
N GLU A 87 16.99 16.60 18.27
CA GLU A 87 16.73 16.78 16.83
C GLU A 87 17.92 16.35 15.96
N LYS A 88 19.13 16.40 16.50
CA LYS A 88 20.33 15.96 15.81
C LYS A 88 20.36 14.45 15.48
N VAL A 89 19.47 13.66 16.06
CA VAL A 89 19.31 12.24 15.69
C VAL A 89 19.00 12.08 14.22
N PHE A 90 18.21 12.98 13.64
CA PHE A 90 17.86 12.95 12.23
C PHE A 90 19.03 13.28 11.29
N ASP A 91 19.99 14.05 11.74
CA ASP A 91 21.14 14.47 10.95
C ASP A 91 22.29 13.45 11.03
N TYR A 92 22.50 12.84 12.20
CA TYR A 92 23.68 12.01 12.49
C TYR A 92 23.41 10.51 12.57
N THR A 93 22.14 10.08 12.39
CA THR A 93 21.78 8.66 12.37
C THR A 93 20.93 8.31 11.15
N TYR A 94 20.59 7.04 11.01
CA TYR A 94 19.71 6.59 9.93
C TYR A 94 18.21 6.90 10.17
N VAL A 95 17.84 7.37 11.35
CA VAL A 95 16.44 7.65 11.76
C VAL A 95 15.74 8.55 10.77
N GLY A 96 16.39 9.59 10.25
CA GLY A 96 15.82 10.52 9.27
C GLY A 96 15.36 9.88 7.94
N ARG A 97 15.65 8.59 7.72
CA ARG A 97 15.25 7.84 6.52
C ARG A 97 14.76 6.43 6.82
N ALA A 98 14.61 6.06 8.09
CA ALA A 98 14.16 4.73 8.51
C ALA A 98 12.66 4.72 8.76
N VAL A 99 11.95 3.80 8.11
CA VAL A 99 10.52 3.52 8.32
C VAL A 99 10.38 2.12 8.91
N ALA A 100 9.77 2.00 10.08
CA ALA A 100 9.37 0.70 10.59
C ALA A 100 8.18 0.19 9.78
N VAL A 101 8.29 -0.97 9.15
CA VAL A 101 7.20 -1.64 8.43
C VAL A 101 6.70 -2.78 9.31
N ILE A 102 5.57 -2.58 9.95
CA ILE A 102 5.13 -3.41 11.08
C ILE A 102 3.84 -4.16 10.74
N THR A 103 3.84 -5.47 11.00
CA THR A 103 2.67 -6.34 10.87
C THR A 103 2.52 -7.29 12.04
N ASP A 104 1.28 -7.72 12.32
CA ASP A 104 0.99 -8.90 13.14
C ASP A 104 0.56 -10.12 12.31
N GLY A 105 0.48 -9.96 10.99
CA GLY A 105 0.13 -11.02 10.04
C GLY A 105 -1.34 -11.44 10.07
N SER A 106 -2.21 -10.61 10.65
CA SER A 106 -3.62 -10.97 10.86
C SER A 106 -4.50 -10.77 9.62
N ALA A 107 -3.99 -10.10 8.55
CA ALA A 107 -4.75 -9.85 7.31
C ALA A 107 -3.84 -9.84 6.07
N ILE A 108 -2.98 -10.83 5.92
CA ILE A 108 -2.01 -10.92 4.81
C ILE A 108 -2.74 -11.13 3.48
N LEU A 109 -2.72 -10.13 2.61
CA LEU A 109 -3.31 -10.17 1.26
C LEU A 109 -4.73 -10.78 1.30
N GLY A 110 -5.09 -11.63 0.35
CA GLY A 110 -6.32 -12.44 0.36
C GLY A 110 -6.26 -13.71 1.22
N LEU A 111 -5.12 -13.97 1.91
CA LEU A 111 -4.90 -15.20 2.69
C LEU A 111 -5.47 -15.13 4.11
N GLY A 112 -5.78 -13.93 4.61
CA GLY A 112 -6.28 -13.71 5.95
C GLY A 112 -5.21 -13.83 7.03
N ASN A 113 -5.57 -14.38 8.19
CA ASN A 113 -4.65 -14.53 9.32
C ASN A 113 -3.76 -15.77 9.16
N ILE A 114 -2.57 -15.57 8.65
CA ILE A 114 -1.53 -16.62 8.53
C ILE A 114 -0.38 -16.45 9.53
N GLY A 115 -0.46 -15.42 10.38
CA GLY A 115 0.54 -15.07 11.38
C GLY A 115 1.66 -14.18 10.84
N ALA A 116 2.38 -13.54 11.76
CA ALA A 116 3.37 -12.52 11.41
C ALA A 116 4.54 -13.08 10.58
N ARG A 117 5.09 -14.25 10.95
CA ARG A 117 6.28 -14.80 10.30
C ARG A 117 6.06 -15.18 8.83
N PRO A 118 4.96 -15.84 8.42
CA PRO A 118 4.66 -16.06 7.00
C PRO A 118 4.40 -14.77 6.21
N GLY A 119 4.03 -13.67 6.88
CA GLY A 119 3.87 -12.34 6.27
C GLY A 119 5.19 -11.64 5.92
N LEU A 120 6.34 -12.09 6.44
CA LEU A 120 7.63 -11.43 6.22
C LEU A 120 7.96 -11.14 4.75
N PRO A 121 7.69 -12.01 3.77
CA PRO A 121 7.94 -11.71 2.37
C PRO A 121 7.18 -10.48 1.85
N VAL A 122 5.98 -10.20 2.37
CA VAL A 122 5.21 -8.98 2.00
C VAL A 122 5.91 -7.76 2.56
N ILE A 123 6.29 -7.80 3.83
CA ILE A 123 6.97 -6.70 4.53
C ILE A 123 8.34 -6.37 3.91
N GLU A 124 9.11 -7.40 3.51
CA GLU A 124 10.33 -7.20 2.72
C GLU A 124 10.05 -6.56 1.35
N GLY A 125 8.93 -6.89 0.73
CA GLY A 125 8.48 -6.24 -0.50
C GLY A 125 8.26 -4.75 -0.32
N LYS A 126 7.56 -4.34 0.75
CA LYS A 126 7.37 -2.93 1.10
C LYS A 126 8.71 -2.23 1.37
N ALA A 127 9.62 -2.88 2.10
CA ALA A 127 10.96 -2.34 2.37
C ALA A 127 11.78 -2.14 1.08
N ALA A 128 11.75 -3.10 0.16
CA ALA A 128 12.41 -3.00 -1.13
C ALA A 128 11.83 -1.86 -2.00
N LEU A 129 10.51 -1.67 -1.99
CA LEU A 129 9.85 -0.56 -2.69
C LEU A 129 10.25 0.80 -2.11
N PHE A 130 10.30 0.95 -0.78
CA PHE A 130 10.82 2.17 -0.15
C PHE A 130 12.23 2.51 -0.60
N ALA A 131 13.12 1.51 -0.61
CA ALA A 131 14.50 1.69 -1.02
C ALA A 131 14.61 2.08 -2.50
N SER A 132 13.91 1.37 -3.37
CA SER A 132 14.03 1.52 -4.83
C SER A 132 13.36 2.79 -5.36
N LEU A 133 12.22 3.19 -4.80
CA LEU A 133 11.41 4.27 -5.36
C LEU A 133 11.69 5.65 -4.73
N VAL A 134 12.09 5.68 -3.44
CA VAL A 134 12.26 6.95 -2.72
C VAL A 134 13.52 7.01 -1.84
N GLY A 135 14.38 5.98 -1.84
CA GLY A 135 15.62 5.95 -1.07
C GLY A 135 15.45 5.88 0.45
N LEU A 136 14.26 5.49 0.94
CA LEU A 136 14.02 5.24 2.36
C LEU A 136 14.40 3.81 2.74
N SER A 137 14.80 3.61 3.99
CA SER A 137 15.11 2.30 4.54
C SER A 137 13.88 1.74 5.27
N GLY A 138 13.13 0.86 4.62
CA GLY A 138 12.08 0.08 5.28
C GLY A 138 12.70 -1.01 6.15
N ILE A 139 12.31 -1.08 7.41
CA ILE A 139 12.80 -2.09 8.36
C ILE A 139 11.65 -3.00 8.75
N PRO A 140 11.66 -4.28 8.32
CA PRO A 140 10.64 -5.25 8.68
C PRO A 140 10.59 -5.51 10.18
N ILE A 141 9.40 -5.37 10.76
CA ILE A 141 9.15 -5.67 12.17
C ILE A 141 7.91 -6.56 12.28
N LEU A 142 8.09 -7.74 12.80
CA LEU A 142 7.00 -8.68 13.05
C LEU A 142 6.63 -8.63 14.54
N VAL A 143 5.36 -8.43 14.85
CA VAL A 143 4.88 -8.35 16.23
C VAL A 143 3.87 -9.46 16.48
N GLU A 144 4.27 -10.47 17.24
CA GLU A 144 3.34 -11.46 17.77
C GLU A 144 2.66 -10.88 19.02
N SER A 145 1.39 -10.59 18.92
CA SER A 145 0.66 -9.94 20.00
C SER A 145 -0.74 -10.51 20.21
N THR A 146 -1.04 -10.77 21.47
CA THR A 146 -2.36 -11.28 21.91
C THR A 146 -3.38 -10.17 22.16
N SER A 147 -2.92 -8.92 22.34
CA SER A 147 -3.80 -7.77 22.61
C SER A 147 -3.34 -6.51 21.87
N ILE A 148 -4.27 -5.58 21.71
CA ILE A 148 -3.99 -4.27 21.11
C ILE A 148 -2.98 -3.49 21.97
N ASP A 149 -3.14 -3.50 23.30
CA ASP A 149 -2.26 -2.75 24.19
C ASP A 149 -0.83 -3.30 24.16
N HIS A 150 -0.67 -4.63 24.17
CA HIS A 150 0.65 -5.25 24.01
C HIS A 150 1.30 -4.88 22.67
N PHE A 151 0.55 -4.87 21.57
CA PHE A 151 1.06 -4.44 20.27
C PHE A 151 1.53 -2.98 20.32
N VAL A 152 0.68 -2.08 20.84
CA VAL A 152 0.96 -0.65 20.92
C VAL A 152 2.18 -0.39 21.81
N ASP A 153 2.29 -1.02 22.97
CA ASP A 153 3.41 -0.83 23.88
C ASP A 153 4.73 -1.40 23.32
N THR A 154 4.67 -2.52 22.59
CA THR A 154 5.83 -3.06 21.87
C THR A 154 6.32 -2.08 20.82
N VAL A 155 5.43 -1.55 19.97
CA VAL A 155 5.79 -0.58 18.93
C VAL A 155 6.34 0.70 19.55
N ARG A 156 5.74 1.22 20.63
CA ARG A 156 6.24 2.39 21.33
C ARG A 156 7.65 2.20 21.87
N SER A 157 7.97 1.04 22.40
CA SER A 157 9.30 0.78 23.00
C SER A 157 10.44 0.83 21.98
N ILE A 158 10.17 0.58 20.69
CA ILE A 158 11.16 0.60 19.61
C ILE A 158 11.08 1.87 18.73
N ALA A 159 10.04 2.68 18.89
CA ALA A 159 9.71 3.80 17.99
C ALA A 159 10.86 4.80 17.80
N HIS A 160 11.66 5.05 18.85
CA HIS A 160 12.81 5.97 18.77
C HIS A 160 13.90 5.58 17.76
N SER A 161 13.87 4.36 17.24
CA SER A 161 14.80 3.90 16.19
C SER A 161 14.36 4.31 14.77
N PHE A 162 13.21 4.95 14.61
CA PHE A 162 12.60 5.22 13.30
C PHE A 162 12.12 6.67 13.19
N GLY A 163 12.02 7.15 11.95
CA GLY A 163 11.43 8.47 11.66
C GLY A 163 9.95 8.40 11.31
N ALA A 164 9.43 7.21 11.00
CA ALA A 164 8.02 6.97 10.69
C ALA A 164 7.65 5.49 10.86
N ILE A 165 6.35 5.19 10.93
CA ILE A 165 5.81 3.84 11.09
C ILE A 165 4.75 3.58 10.02
N LEU A 166 4.95 2.53 9.22
CA LEU A 166 3.96 1.93 8.35
C LEU A 166 3.39 0.68 9.03
N LEU A 167 2.09 0.66 9.28
CA LEU A 167 1.35 -0.52 9.71
C LEU A 167 0.83 -1.25 8.46
N GLU A 168 1.03 -2.56 8.37
CA GLU A 168 0.73 -3.36 7.19
C GLU A 168 -0.03 -4.62 7.56
N ASP A 169 -1.05 -4.98 6.78
CA ASP A 169 -1.74 -6.26 6.87
C ASP A 169 -2.28 -6.60 8.29
N ILE A 170 -2.77 -5.58 9.00
CA ILE A 170 -3.42 -5.74 10.32
C ILE A 170 -4.94 -5.74 10.13
N ALA A 171 -5.60 -6.79 10.61
CA ALA A 171 -7.02 -7.01 10.40
C ALA A 171 -7.91 -5.92 11.05
N ALA A 172 -8.96 -5.51 10.32
CA ALA A 172 -10.05 -4.72 10.89
C ALA A 172 -10.96 -5.60 11.79
N PRO A 173 -11.46 -5.06 12.92
CA PRO A 173 -11.41 -3.67 13.36
C PRO A 173 -10.17 -3.29 14.19
N ARG A 174 -9.30 -4.24 14.51
CA ARG A 174 -8.12 -4.09 15.37
C ARG A 174 -7.17 -3.00 14.86
N CYS A 175 -6.95 -2.92 13.55
CA CYS A 175 -6.07 -1.92 12.93
C CYS A 175 -6.48 -0.47 13.25
N PHE A 176 -7.77 -0.18 13.35
CA PHE A 176 -8.26 1.18 13.65
C PHE A 176 -7.83 1.65 15.04
N GLU A 177 -7.96 0.78 16.03
CA GLU A 177 -7.61 1.10 17.40
C GLU A 177 -6.10 1.17 17.61
N ILE A 178 -5.34 0.26 16.98
CA ILE A 178 -3.88 0.25 17.01
C ILE A 178 -3.35 1.57 16.44
N GLU A 179 -3.76 1.93 15.23
CA GLU A 179 -3.32 3.18 14.60
C GLU A 179 -3.70 4.40 15.44
N HIS A 180 -4.94 4.46 15.91
CA HIS A 180 -5.40 5.56 16.76
C HIS A 180 -4.56 5.72 18.03
N LYS A 181 -4.29 4.62 18.74
CA LYS A 181 -3.49 4.64 19.98
C LYS A 181 -2.02 5.02 19.72
N LEU A 182 -1.43 4.56 18.62
CA LEU A 182 -0.06 4.92 18.25
C LEU A 182 0.04 6.39 17.86
N ARG A 183 -0.87 6.90 17.04
CA ARG A 183 -0.92 8.32 16.65
C ARG A 183 -1.16 9.27 17.84
N ALA A 184 -1.88 8.82 18.87
CA ALA A 184 -2.09 9.59 20.09
C ALA A 184 -0.88 9.62 21.03
N ARG A 185 0.06 8.67 20.89
CA ARG A 185 1.16 8.46 21.83
C ARG A 185 2.56 8.67 21.23
N LEU A 186 2.65 8.86 19.92
CA LEU A 186 3.91 9.06 19.20
C LEU A 186 3.87 10.40 18.45
N ASP A 187 4.95 11.13 18.53
CA ASP A 187 5.16 12.39 17.80
C ASP A 187 5.96 12.12 16.52
N MET A 188 5.41 11.25 15.66
CA MET A 188 5.96 10.88 14.36
C MET A 188 4.85 10.38 13.42
N PRO A 189 5.08 10.39 12.08
CA PRO A 189 4.11 9.87 11.12
C PRO A 189 3.83 8.39 11.34
N VAL A 190 2.57 8.03 11.62
CA VAL A 190 2.06 6.65 11.68
C VAL A 190 0.91 6.53 10.68
N LEU A 191 0.94 5.50 9.84
CA LEU A 191 -0.07 5.26 8.81
C LEU A 191 -0.30 3.76 8.62
N HIS A 192 -1.57 3.35 8.56
CA HIS A 192 -1.95 1.99 8.15
C HIS A 192 -2.18 1.97 6.64
N ASP A 193 -1.39 1.18 5.90
CA ASP A 193 -1.35 1.18 4.44
C ASP A 193 -2.69 0.86 3.80
N ASP A 194 -3.31 -0.24 4.22
CA ASP A 194 -4.59 -0.71 3.65
C ASP A 194 -5.73 0.30 3.84
N GLN A 195 -5.66 1.14 4.87
CA GLN A 195 -6.64 2.20 5.07
C GLN A 195 -6.32 3.40 4.17
N HIS A 196 -5.12 3.96 4.32
CA HIS A 196 -4.84 5.32 3.85
C HIS A 196 -4.18 5.35 2.47
N ALA A 197 -3.19 4.50 2.19
CA ALA A 197 -2.59 4.48 0.86
C ALA A 197 -3.59 3.93 -0.18
N THR A 198 -4.38 2.92 0.19
CA THR A 198 -5.49 2.43 -0.63
C THR A 198 -6.53 3.53 -0.90
N ALA A 199 -6.88 4.33 0.12
CA ALA A 199 -7.79 5.46 -0.06
C ALA A 199 -7.22 6.52 -1.00
N VAL A 200 -5.94 6.83 -0.89
CA VAL A 200 -5.25 7.83 -1.74
C VAL A 200 -5.27 7.42 -3.21
N VAL A 201 -4.91 6.17 -3.53
CA VAL A 201 -4.89 5.72 -4.92
C VAL A 201 -6.30 5.55 -5.49
N THR A 202 -7.26 5.13 -4.65
CA THR A 202 -8.68 5.04 -5.04
C THR A 202 -9.24 6.41 -5.38
N LEU A 203 -8.99 7.43 -4.54
CA LEU A 203 -9.42 8.79 -4.82
C LEU A 203 -8.76 9.32 -6.11
N ALA A 204 -7.46 9.06 -6.31
CA ALA A 204 -6.78 9.46 -7.54
C ALA A 204 -7.43 8.84 -8.79
N ALA A 205 -7.73 7.55 -8.76
CA ALA A 205 -8.43 6.85 -9.83
C ALA A 205 -9.83 7.41 -10.06
N LEU A 206 -10.59 7.72 -8.99
CA LEU A 206 -11.93 8.30 -9.09
C LEU A 206 -11.94 9.70 -9.69
N LEU A 207 -10.94 10.54 -9.39
CA LEU A 207 -10.82 11.86 -10.00
C LEU A 207 -10.71 11.77 -11.53
N ASN A 208 -9.95 10.80 -12.03
CA ASN A 208 -9.84 10.57 -13.47
C ASN A 208 -11.07 9.86 -14.04
N ALA A 209 -11.61 8.84 -13.36
CA ALA A 209 -12.80 8.12 -13.79
C ALA A 209 -14.01 9.06 -13.94
N THR A 210 -14.23 9.94 -12.98
CA THR A 210 -15.34 10.92 -13.02
C THR A 210 -15.10 12.02 -14.06
N ARG A 211 -13.85 12.42 -14.28
CA ARG A 211 -13.50 13.32 -15.41
C ARG A 211 -13.84 12.68 -16.76
N MET A 212 -13.45 11.42 -16.97
CA MET A 212 -13.77 10.65 -18.17
C MET A 212 -15.30 10.43 -18.30
N ALA A 213 -15.98 10.30 -17.19
CA ALA A 213 -17.45 10.19 -17.16
C ALA A 213 -18.17 11.54 -17.38
N GLY A 214 -17.48 12.66 -17.31
CA GLY A 214 -18.07 14.00 -17.49
C GLY A 214 -18.92 14.46 -16.31
N ALA A 215 -18.68 13.93 -15.09
CA ALA A 215 -19.50 14.26 -13.92
C ALA A 215 -18.59 14.40 -12.67
N PRO A 216 -18.64 15.55 -11.94
CA PRO A 216 -17.81 15.77 -10.76
C PRO A 216 -18.07 14.75 -9.66
N LEU A 217 -17.00 14.28 -8.99
CA LEU A 217 -17.07 13.25 -7.95
C LEU A 217 -17.98 13.68 -6.78
N GLU A 218 -17.91 14.94 -6.38
CA GLU A 218 -18.69 15.51 -5.26
C GLU A 218 -20.21 15.44 -5.47
N LYS A 219 -20.63 15.34 -6.73
CA LYS A 219 -22.05 15.24 -7.10
C LYS A 219 -22.56 13.81 -7.22
N GLN A 220 -21.66 12.82 -7.12
CA GLN A 220 -22.01 11.41 -7.27
C GLN A 220 -22.54 10.80 -5.97
N ILE A 221 -23.36 9.76 -6.10
CA ILE A 221 -23.63 8.83 -5.00
C ILE A 221 -22.55 7.75 -5.05
N VAL A 222 -21.70 7.73 -4.03
CA VAL A 222 -20.62 6.74 -3.93
C VAL A 222 -21.04 5.60 -3.01
N GLY A 223 -21.08 4.39 -3.57
CA GLY A 223 -21.39 3.14 -2.88
C GLY A 223 -20.12 2.37 -2.56
N ILE A 224 -19.96 1.95 -1.32
CA ILE A 224 -18.80 1.16 -0.84
C ILE A 224 -19.30 -0.21 -0.38
N ILE A 225 -18.80 -1.27 -1.01
CA ILE A 225 -19.09 -2.66 -0.69
C ILE A 225 -17.87 -3.23 0.05
N GLY A 226 -18.06 -3.64 1.32
CA GLY A 226 -16.99 -4.00 2.23
C GLY A 226 -16.48 -2.77 3.00
N LEU A 227 -16.82 -2.70 4.29
CA LEU A 227 -16.47 -1.61 5.21
C LEU A 227 -15.38 -2.08 6.19
N GLY A 228 -14.36 -2.76 5.65
CA GLY A 228 -13.14 -3.12 6.34
C GLY A 228 -12.15 -1.96 6.40
N ALA A 229 -10.85 -2.28 6.51
CA ALA A 229 -9.76 -1.29 6.56
C ALA A 229 -9.80 -0.37 5.33
N ALA A 230 -9.78 -0.94 4.12
CA ALA A 230 -9.81 -0.20 2.87
C ALA A 230 -11.10 0.61 2.70
N GLY A 231 -12.27 -0.03 2.83
CA GLY A 231 -13.54 0.64 2.58
C GLY A 231 -13.81 1.83 3.50
N LEU A 232 -13.50 1.71 4.80
CA LEU A 232 -13.63 2.84 5.73
C LEU A 232 -12.56 3.91 5.55
N GLY A 233 -11.32 3.51 5.19
CA GLY A 233 -10.28 4.46 4.81
C GLY A 233 -10.68 5.30 3.59
N ILE A 234 -11.22 4.65 2.56
CA ILE A 234 -11.75 5.31 1.36
C ILE A 234 -12.92 6.25 1.72
N ALA A 235 -13.90 5.76 2.52
CA ALA A 235 -15.03 6.58 2.94
C ALA A 235 -14.57 7.87 3.65
N ARG A 236 -13.61 7.75 4.57
CA ARG A 236 -13.04 8.88 5.30
C ARG A 236 -12.38 9.90 4.36
N LEU A 237 -11.54 9.44 3.44
CA LEU A 237 -10.84 10.35 2.52
C LEU A 237 -11.80 11.00 1.52
N LEU A 238 -12.82 10.28 1.06
CA LEU A 238 -13.87 10.83 0.20
C LEU A 238 -14.66 11.94 0.94
N ARG A 239 -14.96 11.76 2.24
CA ARG A 239 -15.57 12.83 3.05
C ARG A 239 -14.67 14.05 3.18
N ALA A 240 -13.37 13.84 3.44
CA ALA A 240 -12.39 14.92 3.50
C ALA A 240 -12.24 15.65 2.14
N TYR A 241 -12.47 14.94 1.04
CA TYR A 241 -12.46 15.51 -0.32
C TYR A 241 -13.73 16.35 -0.62
N GLY A 242 -14.85 16.07 0.04
CA GLY A 242 -16.13 16.78 -0.15
C GLY A 242 -17.25 15.94 -0.77
N VAL A 243 -17.13 14.60 -0.76
CA VAL A 243 -18.23 13.71 -1.18
C VAL A 243 -19.26 13.60 -0.05
N ASP A 244 -20.47 14.12 -0.26
CA ASP A 244 -21.51 14.13 0.76
C ASP A 244 -22.43 12.91 0.72
N ARG A 245 -22.58 12.26 -0.43
CA ARG A 245 -23.52 11.16 -0.62
C ARG A 245 -22.81 9.82 -0.61
N LEU A 246 -22.47 9.32 0.61
CA LEU A 246 -21.87 8.01 0.82
C LEU A 246 -22.91 7.01 1.28
N ILE A 247 -22.99 5.88 0.61
CA ILE A 247 -23.77 4.71 1.02
C ILE A 247 -22.82 3.51 1.10
N GLY A 248 -23.13 2.53 1.95
CA GLY A 248 -22.24 1.36 2.07
C GLY A 248 -22.95 0.13 2.60
N THR A 249 -22.34 -1.02 2.36
CA THR A 249 -22.83 -2.32 2.84
C THR A 249 -21.67 -3.17 3.35
N ASP A 250 -21.91 -3.90 4.42
CA ASP A 250 -21.02 -4.92 5.00
C ASP A 250 -21.90 -5.99 5.67
N LEU A 251 -21.35 -7.19 5.82
CA LEU A 251 -22.02 -8.27 6.55
C LEU A 251 -22.06 -8.01 8.05
N ARG A 252 -21.15 -7.18 8.57
CA ARG A 252 -21.02 -6.86 10.00
C ARG A 252 -21.74 -5.54 10.32
N PRO A 253 -22.76 -5.55 11.19
CA PRO A 253 -23.49 -4.34 11.58
C PRO A 253 -22.59 -3.23 12.16
N GLU A 254 -21.54 -3.59 12.88
CA GLU A 254 -20.60 -2.62 13.48
C GLU A 254 -19.83 -1.83 12.41
N ALA A 255 -19.58 -2.43 11.24
CA ALA A 255 -18.92 -1.76 10.13
C ALA A 255 -19.80 -0.67 9.52
N THR A 256 -21.12 -0.93 9.36
CA THR A 256 -22.08 0.08 8.94
C THR A 256 -22.25 1.19 9.98
N GLY A 257 -22.15 0.88 11.28
CA GLY A 257 -22.10 1.87 12.37
C GLY A 257 -20.90 2.83 12.23
N ARG A 258 -19.74 2.31 11.86
CA ARG A 258 -18.55 3.16 11.60
C ARG A 258 -18.75 4.07 10.37
N LEU A 259 -19.40 3.57 9.33
CA LEU A 259 -19.74 4.41 8.18
C LEU A 259 -20.71 5.53 8.57
N ALA A 260 -21.69 5.24 9.43
CA ALA A 260 -22.63 6.25 9.94
C ALA A 260 -21.92 7.36 10.73
N ALA A 261 -20.85 7.04 11.48
CA ALA A 261 -20.01 8.03 12.16
C ALA A 261 -19.27 8.97 11.16
N LEU A 262 -19.12 8.54 9.90
CA LEU A 262 -18.63 9.35 8.79
C LEU A 262 -19.76 10.01 7.99
N HIS A 263 -20.97 10.08 8.54
CA HIS A 263 -22.18 10.58 7.88
C HIS A 263 -22.57 9.84 6.59
N GLY A 264 -22.18 8.56 6.46
CA GLY A 264 -22.63 7.67 5.40
C GLY A 264 -23.87 6.86 5.82
N GLN A 265 -24.57 6.30 4.87
CA GLN A 265 -25.79 5.50 5.09
C GLN A 265 -25.53 4.02 4.82
N GLY A 266 -25.82 3.15 5.79
CA GLY A 266 -25.86 1.69 5.58
C GLY A 266 -27.08 1.31 4.75
N VAL A 267 -26.89 0.48 3.71
CA VAL A 267 -27.95 0.00 2.82
C VAL A 267 -27.71 -1.46 2.43
N SER A 268 -28.69 -2.14 1.86
CA SER A 268 -28.48 -3.47 1.28
C SER A 268 -27.65 -3.42 -0.01
N LEU A 269 -26.98 -4.53 -0.36
CA LEU A 269 -26.21 -4.61 -1.61
C LEU A 269 -27.07 -4.30 -2.86
N PRO A 270 -28.28 -4.86 -3.03
CA PRO A 270 -29.13 -4.50 -4.17
C PRO A 270 -29.50 -3.02 -4.21
N ASP A 271 -29.75 -2.42 -3.05
CA ASP A 271 -30.05 -0.98 -2.95
C ASP A 271 -28.84 -0.13 -3.32
N LEU A 272 -27.65 -0.49 -2.85
CA LEU A 272 -26.42 0.18 -3.20
C LEU A 272 -26.19 0.15 -4.71
N MET A 273 -26.25 -1.02 -5.33
CA MET A 273 -26.02 -1.17 -6.77
C MET A 273 -27.04 -0.39 -7.61
N ARG A 274 -28.30 -0.31 -7.15
CA ARG A 274 -29.34 0.46 -7.81
C ARG A 274 -29.13 1.98 -7.71
N ARG A 275 -28.61 2.49 -6.58
CA ARG A 275 -28.52 3.92 -6.26
C ARG A 275 -27.19 4.55 -6.59
N ALA A 276 -26.09 3.81 -6.42
CA ALA A 276 -24.75 4.35 -6.58
C ALA A 276 -24.40 4.69 -8.02
N ASP A 277 -23.79 5.85 -8.24
CA ASP A 277 -23.19 6.24 -9.52
C ASP A 277 -21.75 5.71 -9.63
N VAL A 278 -21.07 5.64 -8.49
CA VAL A 278 -19.74 5.07 -8.31
C VAL A 278 -19.85 3.91 -7.33
N VAL A 279 -19.34 2.75 -7.71
CA VAL A 279 -19.28 1.55 -6.87
C VAL A 279 -17.81 1.21 -6.60
N ILE A 280 -17.47 1.06 -5.33
CA ILE A 280 -16.14 0.65 -4.88
C ILE A 280 -16.32 -0.63 -4.05
N ALA A 281 -15.68 -1.73 -4.44
CA ALA A 281 -15.76 -3.00 -3.74
C ALA A 281 -14.38 -3.39 -3.18
N THR A 282 -14.36 -3.79 -1.89
CA THR A 282 -13.15 -4.13 -1.12
C THR A 282 -13.45 -5.28 -0.15
N THR A 283 -14.09 -6.33 -0.66
CA THR A 283 -14.64 -7.42 0.19
C THR A 283 -13.74 -8.65 0.29
N GLY A 284 -12.81 -8.82 -0.64
CA GLY A 284 -12.06 -10.05 -0.82
C GLY A 284 -12.89 -11.21 -1.38
N GLN A 285 -14.14 -10.97 -1.78
CA GLN A 285 -15.04 -12.01 -2.28
C GLN A 285 -15.14 -11.97 -3.79
N LYS A 286 -14.46 -12.92 -4.46
CA LYS A 286 -14.52 -13.10 -5.92
C LYS A 286 -15.95 -13.21 -6.43
N GLY A 287 -16.27 -12.45 -7.49
CA GLY A 287 -17.53 -12.57 -8.21
C GLY A 287 -18.79 -12.16 -7.41
N LEU A 288 -18.64 -11.38 -6.33
CA LEU A 288 -19.76 -10.90 -5.53
C LEU A 288 -20.75 -10.05 -6.34
N ILE A 289 -20.26 -9.29 -7.32
CA ILE A 289 -21.07 -8.44 -8.18
C ILE A 289 -21.35 -9.19 -9.48
N SER A 290 -22.63 -9.55 -9.71
CA SER A 290 -23.02 -10.15 -10.99
C SER A 290 -23.26 -9.07 -12.06
N ASN A 291 -23.24 -9.49 -13.34
CA ASN A 291 -23.45 -8.58 -14.48
C ASN A 291 -24.79 -7.85 -14.39
N GLU A 292 -25.85 -8.52 -13.92
CA GLU A 292 -27.20 -7.97 -13.79
C GLU A 292 -27.31 -6.87 -12.72
N MET A 293 -26.36 -6.85 -11.76
CA MET A 293 -26.33 -5.80 -10.74
C MET A 293 -25.75 -4.50 -11.29
N VAL A 294 -24.94 -4.55 -12.36
CA VAL A 294 -24.27 -3.37 -12.91
C VAL A 294 -25.27 -2.52 -13.69
N ARG A 295 -25.38 -1.25 -13.32
CA ARG A 295 -26.23 -0.27 -14.00
C ARG A 295 -25.44 0.47 -15.09
N ARG A 296 -26.09 0.69 -16.24
CA ARG A 296 -25.48 1.45 -17.34
C ARG A 296 -24.98 2.82 -16.89
N GLY A 297 -23.75 3.13 -17.23
CA GLY A 297 -23.11 4.41 -16.94
C GLY A 297 -22.40 4.49 -15.58
N GLN A 298 -22.46 3.44 -14.74
CA GLN A 298 -21.74 3.38 -13.46
C GLN A 298 -20.22 3.39 -13.65
N ILE A 299 -19.52 3.89 -12.65
CA ILE A 299 -18.09 3.65 -12.44
C ILE A 299 -17.98 2.51 -11.43
N VAL A 300 -17.24 1.45 -11.77
CA VAL A 300 -17.07 0.26 -10.91
C VAL A 300 -15.57 0.00 -10.65
N LEU A 301 -15.15 0.11 -9.41
CA LEU A 301 -13.80 -0.22 -8.96
C LEU A 301 -13.87 -1.44 -8.03
N ALA A 302 -13.49 -2.61 -8.53
CA ALA A 302 -13.47 -3.88 -7.80
C ALA A 302 -12.04 -4.15 -7.33
N LEU A 303 -11.70 -3.68 -6.12
CA LEU A 303 -10.31 -3.50 -5.67
C LEU A 303 -9.71 -4.72 -4.95
N SER A 304 -10.44 -5.80 -4.79
CA SER A 304 -9.91 -7.00 -4.13
C SER A 304 -8.86 -7.71 -4.97
N ASN A 305 -7.82 -8.19 -4.30
CA ASN A 305 -6.74 -8.98 -4.85
C ASN A 305 -6.67 -10.35 -4.14
N PRO A 306 -6.31 -11.46 -4.83
CA PRO A 306 -5.96 -11.53 -6.26
C PRO A 306 -7.16 -11.51 -7.21
N ASP A 307 -8.36 -11.82 -6.72
CA ASP A 307 -9.60 -11.96 -7.47
C ASP A 307 -10.56 -10.81 -7.16
N PRO A 308 -11.00 -10.03 -8.19
CA PRO A 308 -11.92 -8.92 -7.98
C PRO A 308 -13.37 -9.40 -7.76
N GLU A 309 -14.21 -8.52 -7.21
CA GLU A 309 -15.65 -8.78 -7.03
C GLU A 309 -16.40 -8.88 -8.36
N ILE A 310 -15.87 -8.28 -9.42
CA ILE A 310 -16.27 -8.42 -10.81
C ILE A 310 -15.07 -8.09 -11.69
N GLU A 311 -14.87 -8.85 -12.76
CA GLU A 311 -13.82 -8.55 -13.73
C GLU A 311 -14.13 -7.24 -14.47
N PRO A 312 -13.15 -6.33 -14.69
CA PRO A 312 -13.39 -5.04 -15.33
C PRO A 312 -14.06 -5.16 -16.70
N GLU A 313 -13.68 -6.15 -17.51
CA GLU A 313 -14.27 -6.36 -18.83
C GLU A 313 -15.74 -6.83 -18.72
N ALA A 314 -16.07 -7.65 -17.73
CA ALA A 314 -17.46 -8.07 -17.48
C ALA A 314 -18.32 -6.88 -17.02
N ALA A 315 -17.79 -6.02 -16.13
CA ALA A 315 -18.47 -4.81 -15.71
C ALA A 315 -18.74 -3.84 -16.88
N LYS A 316 -17.76 -3.64 -17.77
CA LYS A 316 -17.92 -2.83 -19.00
C LYS A 316 -18.94 -3.41 -19.94
N ALA A 317 -18.92 -4.74 -20.19
CA ALA A 317 -19.88 -5.44 -21.01
C ALA A 317 -21.30 -5.32 -20.44
N ALA A 318 -21.47 -5.29 -19.12
CA ALA A 318 -22.73 -5.07 -18.44
C ALA A 318 -23.22 -3.60 -18.47
N GLY A 319 -22.40 -2.67 -18.96
CA GLY A 319 -22.76 -1.27 -19.16
C GLY A 319 -22.07 -0.26 -18.27
N ALA A 320 -21.10 -0.65 -17.45
CA ALA A 320 -20.27 0.30 -16.72
C ALA A 320 -19.52 1.22 -17.69
N LYS A 321 -19.48 2.52 -17.38
CA LYS A 321 -18.76 3.51 -18.20
C LYS A 321 -17.26 3.42 -17.99
N VAL A 322 -16.86 3.15 -16.75
CA VAL A 322 -15.46 2.93 -16.34
C VAL A 322 -15.44 1.75 -15.40
N ALA A 323 -14.49 0.84 -15.58
CA ALA A 323 -14.25 -0.26 -14.65
C ALA A 323 -12.75 -0.53 -14.52
N ALA A 324 -12.30 -0.85 -13.29
CA ALA A 324 -10.94 -1.22 -12.98
C ALA A 324 -10.89 -2.16 -11.77
N ASP A 325 -9.77 -2.83 -11.60
CA ASP A 325 -9.48 -3.76 -10.49
C ASP A 325 -8.35 -3.28 -9.57
N GLY A 326 -8.09 -4.04 -8.51
CA GLY A 326 -7.01 -3.77 -7.56
C GLY A 326 -5.61 -4.03 -8.12
N LYS A 327 -5.46 -4.73 -9.25
CA LYS A 327 -4.16 -4.92 -9.91
C LYS A 327 -3.72 -3.63 -10.58
N SER A 328 -4.68 -2.89 -11.14
CA SER A 328 -4.45 -1.60 -11.80
C SER A 328 -4.32 -0.45 -10.81
N ILE A 329 -5.09 -0.49 -9.69
CA ILE A 329 -5.14 0.56 -8.66
C ILE A 329 -4.41 0.06 -7.42
N ASN A 330 -3.08 0.26 -7.38
CA ASN A 330 -2.21 -0.29 -6.34
C ASN A 330 -1.66 0.80 -5.41
N ASN A 331 -1.61 0.49 -4.11
CA ASN A 331 -1.12 1.39 -3.04
C ASN A 331 0.35 1.81 -3.19
N VAL A 332 1.15 1.07 -3.98
CA VAL A 332 2.54 1.45 -4.30
C VAL A 332 2.64 2.84 -4.95
N LEU A 333 1.60 3.31 -5.62
CA LEU A 333 1.55 4.67 -6.18
C LEU A 333 1.58 5.77 -5.10
N ALA A 334 1.18 5.44 -3.86
CA ALA A 334 0.98 6.40 -2.78
C ALA A 334 2.02 6.30 -1.67
N PHE A 335 2.16 5.12 -1.02
CA PHE A 335 2.86 5.03 0.26
C PHE A 335 4.32 5.49 0.19
N PRO A 336 5.14 5.19 -0.86
CA PRO A 336 6.53 5.62 -0.86
C PRO A 336 6.65 7.14 -0.83
N GLY A 337 5.91 7.83 -1.69
CA GLY A 337 5.89 9.29 -1.76
C GLY A 337 5.29 9.95 -0.50
N LEU A 338 4.23 9.36 0.07
CA LEU A 338 3.63 9.83 1.33
C LEU A 338 4.67 9.86 2.46
N PHE A 339 5.39 8.77 2.67
CA PHE A 339 6.41 8.68 3.72
C PHE A 339 7.61 9.58 3.42
N ALA A 340 8.09 9.60 2.17
CA ALA A 340 9.20 10.47 1.79
C ALA A 340 8.88 11.96 2.02
N GLY A 341 7.68 12.40 1.67
CA GLY A 341 7.23 13.77 1.89
C GLY A 341 7.06 14.11 3.37
N ALA A 342 6.41 13.24 4.14
CA ALA A 342 6.21 13.43 5.58
C ALA A 342 7.54 13.52 6.34
N MET A 343 8.48 12.60 6.06
CA MET A 343 9.79 12.59 6.71
C MET A 343 10.67 13.76 6.28
N ARG A 344 10.64 14.17 5.00
CA ARG A 344 11.34 15.35 4.48
C ARG A 344 10.89 16.64 5.20
N ALA A 345 9.59 16.75 5.47
CA ALA A 345 9.01 17.90 6.18
C ALA A 345 9.02 17.75 7.69
N ARG A 346 9.56 16.66 8.26
CA ARG A 346 9.53 16.31 9.68
C ARG A 346 8.11 16.43 10.27
N ALA A 347 7.13 15.88 9.57
CA ALA A 347 5.74 15.91 10.02
C ALA A 347 5.57 15.08 11.30
N ALA A 348 4.82 15.59 12.27
CA ALA A 348 4.47 14.84 13.48
C ALA A 348 3.36 13.79 13.24
N ALA A 349 2.56 13.95 12.17
CA ALA A 349 1.48 13.03 11.82
C ALA A 349 1.10 13.20 10.35
N PHE A 350 0.45 12.17 9.77
CA PHE A 350 -0.26 12.32 8.50
C PHE A 350 -1.58 13.07 8.70
N THR A 351 -1.88 14.02 7.81
CA THR A 351 -3.12 14.80 7.78
C THR A 351 -3.93 14.52 6.53
N ASP A 352 -5.23 14.80 6.55
CA ASP A 352 -6.09 14.67 5.38
C ASP A 352 -5.60 15.56 4.22
N ALA A 353 -5.04 16.74 4.52
CA ALA A 353 -4.43 17.62 3.50
C ALA A 353 -3.27 16.94 2.75
N MET A 354 -2.40 16.21 3.46
CA MET A 354 -1.30 15.45 2.86
C MET A 354 -1.82 14.32 1.96
N LEU A 355 -2.83 13.58 2.42
CA LEU A 355 -3.44 12.47 1.66
C LEU A 355 -4.15 13.00 0.39
N LEU A 356 -4.88 14.10 0.51
CA LEU A 356 -5.53 14.77 -0.63
C LEU A 356 -4.52 15.31 -1.63
N ALA A 357 -3.41 15.91 -1.16
CA ALA A 357 -2.34 16.38 -2.03
C ALA A 357 -1.72 15.22 -2.82
N ALA A 358 -1.43 14.09 -2.16
CA ALA A 358 -0.95 12.88 -2.81
C ALA A 358 -1.94 12.37 -3.88
N SER A 359 -3.23 12.25 -3.54
CA SER A 359 -4.27 11.79 -4.48
C SER A 359 -4.36 12.65 -5.73
N ARG A 360 -4.34 13.98 -5.57
CA ARG A 360 -4.38 14.92 -6.69
C ARG A 360 -3.14 14.82 -7.57
N THR A 361 -1.96 14.67 -6.97
CA THR A 361 -0.69 14.52 -7.69
C THR A 361 -0.66 13.24 -8.51
N ILE A 362 -1.10 12.12 -7.93
CA ILE A 362 -1.21 10.84 -8.64
C ILE A 362 -2.21 10.95 -9.80
N ALA A 363 -3.37 11.55 -9.56
CA ALA A 363 -4.38 11.74 -10.62
C ALA A 363 -3.86 12.59 -11.79
N GLN A 364 -3.13 13.66 -11.50
CA GLN A 364 -2.55 14.55 -12.52
C GLN A 364 -1.42 13.91 -13.31
N ALA A 365 -0.67 12.98 -12.71
CA ALA A 365 0.41 12.25 -13.37
C ALA A 365 -0.06 11.12 -14.29
N ALA A 366 -1.34 10.76 -14.26
CA ALA A 366 -1.89 9.73 -15.12
C ALA A 366 -1.92 10.19 -16.58
N PRO A 367 -1.49 9.35 -17.55
CA PRO A 367 -1.66 9.63 -18.96
C PRO A 367 -3.13 9.83 -19.33
N GLU A 368 -3.39 10.53 -20.43
CA GLU A 368 -4.74 10.74 -20.94
C GLU A 368 -5.45 9.39 -21.18
N GLY A 369 -6.69 9.27 -20.70
CA GLY A 369 -7.48 8.05 -20.80
C GLY A 369 -7.12 6.95 -19.79
N GLN A 370 -6.13 7.16 -18.92
CA GLN A 370 -5.79 6.22 -17.84
C GLN A 370 -6.29 6.73 -16.49
N LEU A 371 -6.57 5.81 -15.57
CA LEU A 371 -7.04 6.14 -14.21
C LEU A 371 -5.90 6.55 -13.29
N VAL A 372 -4.76 5.89 -13.42
CA VAL A 372 -3.56 6.11 -12.61
C VAL A 372 -2.30 5.98 -13.48
N PRO A 373 -1.16 6.56 -13.08
CA PRO A 373 0.10 6.41 -13.81
C PRO A 373 0.76 5.05 -13.56
N ASP A 374 1.85 4.77 -14.31
CA ASP A 374 2.73 3.62 -14.05
C ASP A 374 3.41 3.77 -12.67
N PRO A 375 3.29 2.77 -11.78
CA PRO A 375 3.91 2.79 -10.47
C PRO A 375 5.45 2.79 -10.49
N LEU A 376 6.07 2.37 -11.57
CA LEU A 376 7.53 2.39 -11.74
C LEU A 376 8.06 3.72 -12.28
N ASN A 377 7.21 4.70 -12.47
CA ASN A 377 7.63 6.05 -12.85
C ASN A 377 8.30 6.76 -11.66
N ASN A 378 9.62 6.84 -11.67
CA ASN A 378 10.39 7.45 -10.57
C ASN A 378 10.04 8.92 -10.32
N THR A 379 9.63 9.68 -11.35
CA THR A 379 9.24 11.09 -11.18
C THR A 379 7.92 11.24 -10.42
N LEU A 380 7.04 10.24 -10.47
CA LEU A 380 5.78 10.24 -9.73
C LEU A 380 6.03 10.32 -8.22
N HIS A 381 6.86 9.41 -7.70
CA HIS A 381 7.08 9.30 -6.26
C HIS A 381 7.73 10.56 -5.66
N GLU A 382 8.63 11.20 -6.42
CA GLU A 382 9.20 12.48 -6.03
C GLU A 382 8.17 13.62 -6.07
N ALA A 383 7.31 13.66 -7.09
CA ALA A 383 6.22 14.64 -7.17
C ALA A 383 5.22 14.48 -6.01
N VAL A 384 4.85 13.24 -5.66
CA VAL A 384 4.00 12.95 -4.49
C VAL A 384 4.70 13.41 -3.21
N ALA A 385 5.98 13.09 -3.03
CA ALA A 385 6.74 13.50 -1.86
C ALA A 385 6.82 15.03 -1.71
N ALA A 386 7.03 15.75 -2.81
CA ALA A 386 7.06 17.21 -2.82
C ALA A 386 5.69 17.81 -2.45
N ALA A 387 4.60 17.28 -3.01
CA ALA A 387 3.24 17.74 -2.72
C ALA A 387 2.84 17.49 -1.26
N VAL A 388 3.19 16.33 -0.72
CA VAL A 388 2.96 15.97 0.69
C VAL A 388 3.76 16.88 1.62
N ALA A 389 5.04 17.11 1.35
CA ALA A 389 5.88 18.00 2.14
C ALA A 389 5.34 19.44 2.15
N ALA A 390 4.87 19.95 1.01
CA ALA A 390 4.27 21.28 0.91
C ALA A 390 2.96 21.37 1.74
N ALA A 391 2.17 20.31 1.79
CA ALA A 391 0.93 20.27 2.58
C ALA A 391 1.17 20.29 4.10
N VAL A 392 2.34 19.87 4.59
CA VAL A 392 2.74 19.99 6.00
C VAL A 392 2.95 21.44 6.38
N GLN A 393 3.61 22.24 5.54
CA GLN A 393 3.95 23.63 5.81
C GLN A 393 2.72 24.54 5.88
N GLY A 394 1.61 24.18 5.23
CA GLY A 394 0.33 24.89 5.30
C GLY A 394 -0.42 24.70 6.63
N ASN A 395 0.03 23.79 7.50
CA ASN A 395 -0.58 23.50 8.79
C ASN A 395 0.51 23.52 9.88
N PRO A 396 0.78 24.67 10.55
CA PRO A 396 1.84 24.74 11.55
C PRO A 396 1.57 23.74 12.69
N PRO A 397 2.62 23.18 13.32
CA PRO A 397 2.47 22.25 14.43
C PRO A 397 1.64 22.90 15.54
N LYS A 398 0.75 22.15 16.17
CA LYS A 398 0.05 22.58 17.37
C LYS A 398 1.12 22.90 18.40
N THR A 399 1.29 24.19 18.70
CA THR A 399 2.10 24.63 19.85
C THR A 399 1.46 24.03 21.10
N THR A 400 2.21 23.18 21.78
CA THR A 400 1.91 22.60 23.10
C THR A 400 1.72 23.69 24.15
#